data_2cb85d35f6b0993a763d67dd7d6b0817
#
_entry.id   2cb85d35f6b0993a763d67dd7d6b0817
#
_cell.length_a   1.000
_cell.length_b   1.000
_cell.length_c   1.000
_cell.angle_alpha   90.00
_cell.angle_beta   90.00
_cell.angle_gamma   90.00
#
_symmetry.space_group_name_H-M   'P 1'
#
loop_
_entity.id
_entity.type
_entity.pdbx_description
1 polymer ?
#
loop_
_entity_poly.entity_id
_entity_poly.type
_entity_poly.pdbx_seq_one_letter_code
_entity_poly.pdbx_strand_id
1 'polypeptide(L)'
;MAVVLKFGGTSVGTFDAVSRTMEIIALRLPEHPVVCVSALSKVTDLLYAIADAASCGDTEGLEARMYELRSRHLKLVCSLFSADPEGCDRASSKVNEICDTLAAVVSSVTALGDVPDRIRAVIISHGELLSSTIICLALNSRGIRTGFVDARTMIVTDSEYMCGEPQFDIINERVPEVVGEAFARGTAFISDGKAADGRSNEVVITQGFIAANRQGAGTVLGRGGSDWSASIIASALDASRVEIWTDVDGMRTTDPRVCPETCRIPRISYEEAAQMARFGAKVLHPKTIAPAVARNIPVLVLNSSNPSCEGTAVVPEEAPDGPRGIAFKRNVYLVRFSPKAEGDFMWCLEESRIEPDMVTSAGRQMMVTVDFSHNIGGFIRLVAGKTDILLKTGYSQLTVIGRGLLSLVPELEDAVPQLRKNFGKMLNDSNISYIVAADRLERIVREVHKYLFE
;
A
#
# COMPACT_ATOMS: atom_id res chain seq x y z
N MET A 1 4.48 -0.56 -25.40
CA MET A 1 3.54 -0.48 -24.26
C MET A 1 4.32 0.07 -23.08
N ALA A 2 3.75 0.99 -22.34
CA ALA A 2 4.41 1.57 -21.16
C ALA A 2 4.52 0.56 -20.02
N VAL A 3 5.52 0.74 -19.13
CA VAL A 3 5.61 0.07 -17.85
C VAL A 3 5.33 1.07 -16.73
N VAL A 4 4.62 0.64 -15.69
CA VAL A 4 4.39 1.50 -14.53
C VAL A 4 5.23 0.99 -13.36
N LEU A 5 6.09 1.86 -12.83
CA LEU A 5 6.96 1.57 -11.68
C LEU A 5 6.40 2.30 -10.45
N LYS A 6 6.32 1.63 -9.33
CA LYS A 6 6.01 2.28 -8.06
C LYS A 6 7.15 2.08 -7.07
N PHE A 7 7.60 3.16 -6.46
CA PHE A 7 8.62 3.10 -5.42
C PHE A 7 8.03 3.48 -4.05
N GLY A 8 8.16 2.57 -3.08
CA GLY A 8 7.72 2.78 -1.70
C GLY A 8 8.64 3.74 -0.93
N GLY A 9 8.18 4.22 0.23
CA GLY A 9 8.92 5.18 1.05
C GLY A 9 10.32 4.71 1.46
N THR A 10 10.52 3.42 1.68
CA THR A 10 11.84 2.83 1.97
C THR A 10 12.78 2.87 0.77
N SER A 11 12.24 2.79 -0.46
CA SER A 11 13.00 2.88 -1.71
C SER A 11 13.46 4.30 -2.04
N VAL A 12 12.89 5.33 -1.39
CA VAL A 12 13.21 6.75 -1.63
C VAL A 12 13.63 7.50 -0.37
N GLY A 13 13.83 6.81 0.76
CA GLY A 13 14.04 7.41 2.07
C GLY A 13 15.45 7.93 2.36
N THR A 14 16.46 7.50 1.60
CA THR A 14 17.88 7.85 1.79
C THR A 14 18.58 8.10 0.46
N PHE A 15 19.77 8.71 0.49
CA PHE A 15 20.60 8.90 -0.69
C PHE A 15 20.85 7.60 -1.46
N ASP A 16 21.27 6.53 -0.77
CA ASP A 16 21.56 5.24 -1.40
C ASP A 16 20.32 4.60 -2.00
N ALA A 17 19.17 4.72 -1.32
CA ALA A 17 17.90 4.21 -1.81
C ALA A 17 17.43 4.95 -3.06
N VAL A 18 17.50 6.29 -3.08
CA VAL A 18 17.16 7.11 -4.26
C VAL A 18 18.13 6.83 -5.40
N SER A 19 19.43 6.66 -5.13
CA SER A 19 20.43 6.34 -6.16
C SER A 19 20.10 5.02 -6.86
N ARG A 20 19.78 3.96 -6.08
CA ARG A 20 19.32 2.67 -6.65
C ARG A 20 18.00 2.81 -7.41
N THR A 21 17.05 3.59 -6.88
CA THR A 21 15.79 3.88 -7.58
C THR A 21 16.04 4.51 -8.95
N MET A 22 16.93 5.48 -9.05
CA MET A 22 17.30 6.10 -10.33
C MET A 22 18.00 5.12 -11.29
N GLU A 23 18.85 4.22 -10.78
CA GLU A 23 19.46 3.14 -11.58
C GLU A 23 18.41 2.17 -12.13
N ILE A 24 17.43 1.77 -11.30
CA ILE A 24 16.31 0.93 -11.73
C ILE A 24 15.48 1.63 -12.81
N ILE A 25 15.18 2.91 -12.65
CA ILE A 25 14.47 3.71 -13.66
C ILE A 25 15.28 3.75 -14.95
N ALA A 26 16.59 4.01 -14.89
CA ALA A 26 17.46 4.07 -16.05
C ALA A 26 17.46 2.77 -16.87
N LEU A 27 17.39 1.61 -16.21
CA LEU A 27 17.27 0.29 -16.87
C LEU A 27 15.93 0.11 -17.60
N ARG A 28 14.91 0.86 -17.27
CA ARG A 28 13.55 0.78 -17.85
C ARG A 28 13.26 1.85 -18.90
N LEU A 29 14.14 2.79 -19.15
CA LEU A 29 13.93 3.87 -20.13
C LEU A 29 13.46 3.38 -21.52
N PRO A 30 13.96 2.24 -22.06
CA PRO A 30 13.48 1.73 -23.35
C PRO A 30 12.00 1.34 -23.35
N GLU A 31 11.38 1.17 -22.18
CA GLU A 31 9.98 0.76 -22.03
C GLU A 31 9.06 1.96 -21.70
N HIS A 32 9.54 3.19 -21.82
CA HIS A 32 8.80 4.43 -21.53
C HIS A 32 8.10 4.37 -20.16
N PRO A 33 8.88 4.33 -19.04
CA PRO A 33 8.34 4.14 -17.71
C PRO A 33 7.53 5.34 -17.23
N VAL A 34 6.38 5.05 -16.58
CA VAL A 34 5.66 6.00 -15.72
C VAL A 34 5.94 5.62 -14.28
N VAL A 35 6.48 6.54 -13.51
CA VAL A 35 7.01 6.27 -12.17
C VAL A 35 6.16 6.95 -11.10
N CYS A 36 5.49 6.15 -10.26
CA CYS A 36 4.75 6.59 -9.09
C CYS A 36 5.66 6.60 -7.85
N VAL A 37 5.83 7.74 -7.22
CA VAL A 37 6.71 7.91 -6.07
C VAL A 37 5.88 8.14 -4.80
N SER A 38 6.19 7.38 -3.74
CA SER A 38 5.65 7.63 -2.39
C SER A 38 6.45 8.70 -1.66
N ALA A 39 5.91 9.26 -0.58
CA ALA A 39 6.67 10.07 0.36
C ALA A 39 7.91 9.32 0.89
N LEU A 40 8.94 10.03 1.34
CA LEU A 40 10.08 9.42 2.01
C LEU A 40 9.61 8.65 3.26
N SER A 41 10.32 7.58 3.60
CA SER A 41 9.98 6.73 4.77
C SER A 41 9.65 7.58 6.00
N LYS A 42 8.51 7.31 6.66
CA LYS A 42 7.98 8.00 7.85
C LYS A 42 7.62 9.49 7.66
N VAL A 43 7.67 10.02 6.43
CA VAL A 43 7.26 11.42 6.20
C VAL A 43 5.75 11.56 6.27
N THR A 44 4.98 10.59 5.81
CA THR A 44 3.52 10.60 5.94
C THR A 44 3.10 10.63 7.42
N ASP A 45 3.74 9.83 8.29
CA ASP A 45 3.49 9.86 9.74
C ASP A 45 3.84 11.24 10.35
N LEU A 46 4.95 11.84 9.91
CA LEU A 46 5.35 13.18 10.34
C LEU A 46 4.33 14.24 9.92
N LEU A 47 3.76 14.15 8.72
CA LEU A 47 2.72 15.07 8.24
C LEU A 47 1.39 14.90 8.98
N TYR A 48 1.02 13.67 9.35
CA TYR A 48 -0.10 13.45 10.27
C TYR A 48 0.16 14.11 11.64
N ALA A 49 1.37 13.93 12.20
CA ALA A 49 1.74 14.58 13.47
C ALA A 49 1.79 16.11 13.38
N ILE A 50 2.11 16.69 12.19
CA ILE A 50 2.00 18.14 11.92
C ILE A 50 0.52 18.56 11.96
N ALA A 51 -0.37 17.84 11.28
CA ALA A 51 -1.80 18.14 11.28
C ALA A 51 -2.42 18.05 12.69
N ASP A 52 -2.01 17.03 13.46
CA ASP A 52 -2.49 16.86 14.84
C ASP A 52 -1.97 17.96 15.78
N ALA A 53 -0.68 18.35 15.66
CA ALA A 53 -0.13 19.47 16.41
C ALA A 53 -0.84 20.80 16.08
N ALA A 54 -1.15 21.04 14.81
CA ALA A 54 -1.91 22.20 14.38
C ALA A 54 -3.33 22.22 14.98
N SER A 55 -4.00 21.05 15.05
CA SER A 55 -5.35 20.95 15.63
C SER A 55 -5.39 21.16 17.15
N CYS A 56 -4.30 20.80 17.85
CA CYS A 56 -4.18 20.95 19.30
C CYS A 56 -3.55 22.29 19.74
N GLY A 57 -3.12 23.14 18.79
CA GLY A 57 -2.41 24.39 19.12
C GLY A 57 -1.01 24.19 19.72
N ASP A 58 -0.37 23.03 19.50
CA ASP A 58 1.00 22.71 19.94
C ASP A 58 2.01 23.43 19.03
N THR A 59 2.24 24.70 19.26
CA THR A 59 3.08 25.55 18.40
C THR A 59 4.55 25.08 18.41
N GLU A 60 5.11 24.73 19.57
CA GLU A 60 6.50 24.28 19.68
C GLU A 60 6.71 22.94 18.96
N GLY A 61 5.81 21.99 19.19
CA GLY A 61 5.85 20.70 18.50
C GLY A 61 5.64 20.83 17.00
N LEU A 62 4.82 21.80 16.56
CA LEU A 62 4.59 22.09 15.16
C LEU A 62 5.87 22.63 14.49
N GLU A 63 6.52 23.64 15.08
CA GLU A 63 7.76 24.20 14.56
C GLU A 63 8.86 23.16 14.45
N ALA A 64 9.04 22.34 15.49
CA ALA A 64 10.02 21.25 15.48
C ALA A 64 9.79 20.24 14.35
N ARG A 65 8.54 19.84 14.11
CA ARG A 65 8.19 18.89 13.05
C ARG A 65 8.32 19.49 11.65
N MET A 66 7.95 20.75 11.47
CA MET A 66 8.15 21.48 10.21
C MET A 66 9.64 21.63 9.88
N TYR A 67 10.46 21.92 10.89
CA TYR A 67 11.92 21.98 10.74
C TYR A 67 12.49 20.59 10.37
N GLU A 68 12.05 19.53 11.03
CA GLU A 68 12.44 18.14 10.69
C GLU A 68 12.12 17.80 9.25
N LEU A 69 10.87 18.05 8.81
CA LEU A 69 10.42 17.80 7.46
C LEU A 69 11.34 18.49 6.44
N ARG A 70 11.53 19.79 6.58
CA ARG A 70 12.37 20.59 5.69
C ARG A 70 13.84 20.13 5.69
N SER A 71 14.41 19.95 6.87
CA SER A 71 15.80 19.55 7.02
C SER A 71 16.11 18.19 6.41
N ARG A 72 15.22 17.23 6.55
CA ARG A 72 15.38 15.88 5.96
C ARG A 72 15.44 15.96 4.43
N HIS A 73 14.56 16.73 3.80
CA HIS A 73 14.51 16.84 2.33
C HIS A 73 15.70 17.64 1.79
N LEU A 74 16.07 18.76 2.43
CA LEU A 74 17.24 19.52 2.04
C LEU A 74 18.54 18.72 2.18
N LYS A 75 18.68 17.93 3.26
CA LYS A 75 19.84 17.04 3.43
C LYS A 75 19.93 16.00 2.30
N LEU A 76 18.79 15.43 1.90
CA LEU A 76 18.74 14.52 0.76
C LEU A 76 19.14 15.22 -0.54
N VAL A 77 18.64 16.43 -0.81
CA VAL A 77 19.01 17.25 -1.96
C VAL A 77 20.51 17.49 -1.98
N CYS A 78 21.10 18.00 -0.89
CA CYS A 78 22.55 18.25 -0.83
C CYS A 78 23.39 17.00 -1.14
N SER A 79 22.92 15.82 -0.70
CA SER A 79 23.60 14.56 -0.98
C SER A 79 23.49 14.15 -2.44
N LEU A 80 22.28 14.27 -3.04
CA LEU A 80 22.02 13.86 -4.42
C LEU A 80 22.71 14.76 -5.46
N PHE A 81 22.84 16.05 -5.16
CA PHE A 81 23.40 17.07 -6.05
C PHE A 81 24.81 17.53 -5.64
N SER A 82 25.54 16.70 -4.89
CA SER A 82 26.89 17.05 -4.40
C SER A 82 27.91 17.45 -5.49
N ALA A 83 27.71 16.94 -6.72
CA ALA A 83 28.52 17.26 -7.89
C ALA A 83 27.88 18.32 -8.82
N ASP A 84 26.68 18.82 -8.50
CA ASP A 84 25.92 19.80 -9.30
C ASP A 84 25.40 20.93 -8.40
N PRO A 85 26.19 21.95 -8.08
CA PRO A 85 25.78 23.05 -7.21
C PRO A 85 24.55 23.82 -7.70
N GLU A 86 24.45 24.07 -9.00
CA GLU A 86 23.30 24.77 -9.59
C GLU A 86 22.00 23.91 -9.46
N GLY A 87 22.12 22.59 -9.67
CA GLY A 87 21.03 21.65 -9.44
C GLY A 87 20.64 21.60 -7.98
N CYS A 88 21.61 21.65 -7.06
CA CYS A 88 21.36 21.72 -5.63
C CYS A 88 20.57 22.97 -5.24
N ASP A 89 20.93 24.12 -5.73
CA ASP A 89 20.23 25.39 -5.45
C ASP A 89 18.80 25.36 -6.01
N ARG A 90 18.61 24.88 -7.25
CA ARG A 90 17.27 24.72 -7.84
C ARG A 90 16.39 23.76 -7.04
N ALA A 91 16.93 22.58 -6.69
CA ALA A 91 16.17 21.57 -5.93
C ALA A 91 15.86 22.07 -4.51
N SER A 92 16.81 22.75 -3.85
CA SER A 92 16.60 23.35 -2.53
C SER A 92 15.54 24.45 -2.57
N SER A 93 15.54 25.29 -3.60
CA SER A 93 14.51 26.32 -3.80
C SER A 93 13.12 25.70 -3.93
N LYS A 94 12.97 24.63 -4.73
CA LYS A 94 11.68 23.93 -4.89
C LYS A 94 11.22 23.23 -3.61
N VAL A 95 12.12 22.61 -2.87
CA VAL A 95 11.80 22.04 -1.54
C VAL A 95 11.30 23.12 -0.59
N ASN A 96 11.98 24.26 -0.54
CA ASN A 96 11.58 25.40 0.30
C ASN A 96 10.21 25.94 -0.11
N GLU A 97 9.93 26.12 -1.39
CA GLU A 97 8.63 26.58 -1.93
C GLU A 97 7.48 25.67 -1.47
N ILE A 98 7.68 24.33 -1.58
CA ILE A 98 6.68 23.35 -1.15
C ILE A 98 6.49 23.39 0.38
N CYS A 99 7.58 23.49 1.15
CA CYS A 99 7.51 23.61 2.61
C CYS A 99 6.89 24.92 3.08
N ASP A 100 7.11 26.04 2.36
CA ASP A 100 6.52 27.34 2.69
C ASP A 100 5.01 27.35 2.38
N THR A 101 4.60 26.66 1.29
CA THR A 101 3.19 26.43 0.99
C THR A 101 2.49 25.62 2.10
N LEU A 102 3.16 24.54 2.56
CA LEU A 102 2.65 23.76 3.70
C LEU A 102 2.55 24.61 4.97
N ALA A 103 3.57 25.43 5.27
CA ALA A 103 3.59 26.29 6.45
C ALA A 103 2.43 27.30 6.43
N ALA A 104 2.11 27.88 5.27
CA ALA A 104 0.96 28.78 5.11
C ALA A 104 -0.37 28.05 5.37
N VAL A 105 -0.56 26.84 4.84
CA VAL A 105 -1.75 26.01 5.10
C VAL A 105 -1.89 25.71 6.58
N VAL A 106 -0.82 25.22 7.21
CA VAL A 106 -0.80 24.83 8.63
C VAL A 106 -1.07 26.04 9.53
N SER A 107 -0.43 27.17 9.29
CA SER A 107 -0.66 28.42 10.05
C SER A 107 -2.13 28.86 10.01
N SER A 108 -2.76 28.71 8.83
CA SER A 108 -4.17 29.09 8.66
C SER A 108 -5.13 28.26 9.52
N VAL A 109 -4.85 26.96 9.72
CA VAL A 109 -5.73 26.08 10.51
C VAL A 109 -5.37 26.01 11.98
N THR A 110 -4.12 26.28 12.36
CA THR A 110 -3.71 26.37 13.78
C THR A 110 -4.50 27.46 14.50
N ALA A 111 -4.75 28.58 13.85
CA ALA A 111 -5.56 29.67 14.40
C ALA A 111 -7.04 29.29 14.62
N LEU A 112 -7.54 28.27 13.89
CA LEU A 112 -8.93 27.79 14.02
C LEU A 112 -9.06 26.68 15.06
N GLY A 113 -7.98 26.02 15.47
CA GLY A 113 -7.97 24.90 16.43
C GLY A 113 -8.64 23.65 15.90
N ASP A 114 -8.83 23.54 14.58
CA ASP A 114 -9.42 22.37 13.91
C ASP A 114 -8.77 22.16 12.54
N VAL A 115 -8.55 20.90 12.17
CA VAL A 115 -8.01 20.51 10.86
C VAL A 115 -9.01 19.58 10.17
N PRO A 116 -9.94 20.13 9.40
CA PRO A 116 -10.90 19.33 8.63
C PRO A 116 -10.20 18.37 7.67
N ASP A 117 -10.83 17.24 7.35
CA ASP A 117 -10.28 16.19 6.47
C ASP A 117 -9.79 16.73 5.12
N ARG A 118 -10.49 17.71 4.55
CA ARG A 118 -10.05 18.39 3.34
C ARG A 118 -8.66 19.03 3.49
N ILE A 119 -8.40 19.69 4.61
CA ILE A 119 -7.10 20.35 4.86
C ILE A 119 -6.07 19.30 5.28
N ARG A 120 -6.48 18.30 6.05
CA ARG A 120 -5.63 17.16 6.42
C ARG A 120 -5.10 16.46 5.17
N ALA A 121 -5.94 16.19 4.17
CA ALA A 121 -5.53 15.62 2.89
C ALA A 121 -4.49 16.49 2.16
N VAL A 122 -4.66 17.81 2.18
CA VAL A 122 -3.68 18.74 1.61
C VAL A 122 -2.35 18.66 2.37
N ILE A 123 -2.36 18.69 3.72
CA ILE A 123 -1.14 18.63 4.53
C ILE A 123 -0.36 17.35 4.19
N ILE A 124 -1.00 16.18 4.25
CA ILE A 124 -0.30 14.90 4.05
C ILE A 124 0.17 14.68 2.61
N SER A 125 -0.45 15.33 1.62
CA SER A 125 -0.05 15.24 0.21
C SER A 125 1.35 15.84 -0.06
N HIS A 126 1.86 16.70 0.83
CA HIS A 126 3.16 17.35 0.64
C HIS A 126 4.34 16.37 0.69
N GLY A 127 4.16 15.19 1.30
CA GLY A 127 5.20 14.16 1.30
C GLY A 127 5.55 13.65 -0.09
N GLU A 128 4.54 13.32 -0.87
CA GLU A 128 4.68 12.83 -2.23
C GLU A 128 5.08 13.95 -3.20
N LEU A 129 4.61 15.18 -2.98
CA LEU A 129 5.04 16.36 -3.74
C LEU A 129 6.55 16.61 -3.57
N LEU A 130 7.05 16.54 -2.34
CA LEU A 130 8.48 16.72 -2.05
C LEU A 130 9.33 15.63 -2.69
N SER A 131 8.99 14.36 -2.46
CA SER A 131 9.78 13.22 -2.95
C SER A 131 9.83 13.14 -4.47
N SER A 132 8.67 13.26 -5.13
CA SER A 132 8.60 13.21 -6.60
C SER A 132 9.32 14.36 -7.26
N THR A 133 9.25 15.57 -6.69
CA THR A 133 9.99 16.74 -7.18
C THR A 133 11.49 16.53 -7.09
N ILE A 134 12.00 16.04 -5.96
CA ILE A 134 13.44 15.77 -5.78
C ILE A 134 13.92 14.72 -6.78
N ILE A 135 13.20 13.63 -6.96
CA ILE A 135 13.58 12.55 -7.88
C ILE A 135 13.56 13.03 -9.33
N CYS A 136 12.54 13.79 -9.73
CA CYS A 136 12.46 14.37 -11.07
C CYS A 136 13.67 15.27 -11.38
N LEU A 137 14.01 16.15 -10.45
CA LEU A 137 15.17 17.05 -10.59
C LEU A 137 16.50 16.27 -10.63
N ALA A 138 16.62 15.23 -9.77
CA ALA A 138 17.84 14.41 -9.73
C ALA A 138 18.05 13.58 -11.00
N LEU A 139 16.97 13.06 -11.62
CA LEU A 139 17.06 12.38 -12.91
C LEU A 139 17.48 13.36 -14.02
N ASN A 140 16.89 14.56 -14.05
CA ASN A 140 17.28 15.60 -15.03
C ASN A 140 18.76 16.03 -14.85
N SER A 141 19.25 16.19 -13.62
CA SER A 141 20.67 16.50 -13.35
C SER A 141 21.61 15.40 -13.84
N ARG A 142 21.14 14.14 -13.92
CA ARG A 142 21.89 13.02 -14.52
C ARG A 142 21.70 12.88 -16.04
N GLY A 143 21.05 13.84 -16.69
CA GLY A 143 20.86 13.86 -18.13
C GLY A 143 19.68 13.01 -18.65
N ILE A 144 18.85 12.44 -17.76
CA ILE A 144 17.64 11.69 -18.12
C ILE A 144 16.49 12.70 -18.30
N ARG A 145 15.96 12.84 -19.52
CA ARG A 145 14.84 13.75 -19.79
C ARG A 145 13.57 13.25 -19.11
N THR A 146 13.10 14.00 -18.12
CA THR A 146 12.03 13.60 -17.23
C THR A 146 10.85 14.54 -17.34
N GLY A 147 9.68 13.99 -17.73
CA GLY A 147 8.39 14.67 -17.60
C GLY A 147 7.89 14.57 -16.16
N PHE A 148 7.18 15.59 -15.70
CA PHE A 148 6.55 15.60 -14.39
C PHE A 148 5.04 15.83 -14.54
N VAL A 149 4.24 14.99 -13.88
CA VAL A 149 2.78 15.08 -13.84
C VAL A 149 2.33 15.16 -12.40
N ASP A 150 1.53 16.17 -12.09
CA ASP A 150 0.82 16.20 -10.80
C ASP A 150 -0.34 15.19 -10.84
N ALA A 151 -0.29 14.19 -9.99
CA ALA A 151 -1.30 13.12 -9.93
C ALA A 151 -2.74 13.66 -9.77
N ARG A 152 -2.91 14.82 -9.13
CA ARG A 152 -4.20 15.49 -8.93
C ARG A 152 -4.84 15.98 -10.24
N THR A 153 -4.07 16.07 -11.32
CA THR A 153 -4.61 16.45 -12.64
C THR A 153 -5.21 15.27 -13.40
N MET A 154 -4.83 14.03 -13.05
CA MET A 154 -5.23 12.83 -13.79
C MET A 154 -5.99 11.79 -12.95
N ILE A 155 -5.73 11.69 -11.64
CA ILE A 155 -6.47 10.79 -10.75
C ILE A 155 -7.61 11.57 -10.08
N VAL A 156 -8.83 11.27 -10.52
CA VAL A 156 -10.05 11.93 -10.03
C VAL A 156 -10.81 11.00 -9.08
N THR A 157 -11.22 11.52 -7.92
CA THR A 157 -11.97 10.79 -6.90
C THR A 157 -13.31 11.46 -6.60
N ASP A 158 -14.10 10.84 -5.73
CA ASP A 158 -15.18 11.51 -5.01
C ASP A 158 -14.63 12.54 -4.00
N SER A 159 -15.49 13.04 -3.10
CA SER A 159 -15.12 14.04 -2.09
C SER A 159 -14.86 13.44 -0.69
N GLU A 160 -14.59 12.15 -0.60
CA GLU A 160 -14.06 11.52 0.61
C GLU A 160 -12.56 11.82 0.71
N TYR A 161 -12.23 12.96 1.34
CA TYR A 161 -10.90 13.57 1.27
C TYR A 161 -9.76 12.65 1.73
N MET A 162 -9.99 11.79 2.76
CA MET A 162 -8.97 10.95 3.37
C MET A 162 -8.92 9.53 2.79
N CYS A 163 -9.92 9.13 2.00
CA CYS A 163 -10.02 7.81 1.39
C CYS A 163 -10.85 7.89 0.09
N GLY A 164 -10.41 8.76 -0.84
CA GLY A 164 -11.13 9.05 -2.07
C GLY A 164 -11.33 7.81 -2.95
N GLU A 165 -12.55 7.59 -3.43
CA GLU A 165 -12.86 6.51 -4.36
C GLU A 165 -12.64 6.96 -5.81
N PRO A 166 -11.77 6.27 -6.59
CA PRO A 166 -11.43 6.65 -7.96
C PRO A 166 -12.62 6.61 -8.91
N GLN A 167 -12.73 7.62 -9.78
CA GLN A 167 -13.74 7.73 -10.84
C GLN A 167 -13.14 7.30 -12.18
N PHE A 168 -13.21 6.01 -12.45
CA PHE A 168 -12.53 5.37 -13.57
C PHE A 168 -12.99 5.86 -14.95
N ASP A 169 -14.24 6.32 -15.09
CA ASP A 169 -14.75 6.96 -16.31
C ASP A 169 -13.88 8.16 -16.73
N ILE A 170 -13.57 9.04 -15.79
CA ILE A 170 -12.76 10.23 -16.02
C ILE A 170 -11.26 9.88 -16.10
N ILE A 171 -10.80 9.00 -15.23
CA ILE A 171 -9.37 8.62 -15.14
C ILE A 171 -8.91 7.96 -16.44
N ASN A 172 -9.72 7.07 -17.02
CA ASN A 172 -9.37 6.36 -18.25
C ASN A 172 -9.22 7.29 -19.47
N GLU A 173 -9.85 8.45 -19.46
CA GLU A 173 -9.67 9.49 -20.48
C GLU A 173 -8.46 10.37 -20.18
N ARG A 174 -8.33 10.85 -18.92
CA ARG A 174 -7.31 11.83 -18.53
C ARG A 174 -5.90 11.28 -18.47
N VAL A 175 -5.71 10.06 -17.93
CA VAL A 175 -4.38 9.50 -17.75
C VAL A 175 -3.62 9.36 -19.06
N PRO A 176 -4.19 8.76 -20.15
CA PRO A 176 -3.49 8.68 -21.43
C PRO A 176 -3.16 10.04 -22.02
N GLU A 177 -4.08 11.02 -21.92
CA GLU A 177 -3.86 12.38 -22.41
C GLU A 177 -2.71 13.08 -21.67
N VAL A 178 -2.78 13.18 -20.35
CA VAL A 178 -1.82 13.90 -19.51
C VAL A 178 -0.43 13.24 -19.56
N VAL A 179 -0.38 11.92 -19.50
CA VAL A 179 0.89 11.18 -19.58
C VAL A 179 1.48 11.28 -20.98
N GLY A 180 0.66 11.17 -22.03
CA GLY A 180 1.09 11.37 -23.42
C GLY A 180 1.68 12.75 -23.67
N GLU A 181 1.03 13.81 -23.17
CA GLU A 181 1.57 15.16 -23.22
C GLU A 181 2.88 15.30 -22.46
N ALA A 182 3.00 14.67 -21.28
CA ALA A 182 4.23 14.73 -20.48
C ALA A 182 5.41 14.04 -21.18
N PHE A 183 5.19 12.98 -21.93
CA PHE A 183 6.22 12.38 -22.78
C PHE A 183 6.56 13.27 -23.99
N ALA A 184 5.57 13.89 -24.63
CA ALA A 184 5.77 14.70 -25.83
C ALA A 184 6.44 16.06 -25.56
N ARG A 185 6.12 16.68 -24.40
CA ARG A 185 6.68 17.97 -24.02
C ARG A 185 8.06 17.74 -23.41
N GLY A 186 9.12 18.29 -24.02
CA GLY A 186 10.42 18.37 -23.35
C GLY A 186 10.26 19.05 -21.97
N THR A 187 11.24 18.92 -21.09
CA THR A 187 11.32 19.24 -19.65
C THR A 187 10.74 20.58 -19.13
N ALA A 188 9.60 21.02 -19.64
CA ALA A 188 9.04 22.36 -19.40
C ALA A 188 8.58 22.64 -17.94
N PHE A 189 8.41 21.62 -17.09
CA PHE A 189 7.82 21.83 -15.76
C PHE A 189 8.80 22.36 -14.69
N ILE A 190 10.12 22.19 -14.91
CA ILE A 190 11.14 22.53 -13.91
C ILE A 190 12.26 23.41 -14.52
N SER A 191 12.15 23.80 -15.79
CA SER A 191 13.14 24.68 -16.41
C SER A 191 12.76 26.14 -16.18
N ASP A 192 13.71 26.91 -15.65
CA ASP A 192 13.68 28.38 -15.60
C ASP A 192 13.62 29.01 -17.01
N GLY A 193 12.52 28.77 -17.74
CA GLY A 193 12.30 29.40 -19.04
C GLY A 193 13.24 28.97 -20.20
N LYS A 194 14.11 27.98 -20.03
CA LYS A 194 14.85 27.39 -21.16
C LYS A 194 13.90 26.50 -21.94
N ALA A 195 13.62 26.86 -23.17
CA ALA A 195 12.82 26.13 -24.11
C ALA A 195 13.24 24.66 -24.14
N ALA A 196 12.26 23.76 -24.11
CA ALA A 196 12.50 22.36 -24.41
C ALA A 196 13.29 22.23 -25.72
N ASP A 197 14.31 21.37 -25.72
CA ASP A 197 15.14 21.13 -26.91
C ASP A 197 14.42 20.41 -28.05
N GLY A 198 13.07 20.31 -27.94
CA GLY A 198 12.20 19.64 -28.91
C GLY A 198 12.24 18.12 -28.86
N ARG A 199 12.98 17.53 -27.92
CA ARG A 199 13.02 16.07 -27.74
C ARG A 199 11.98 15.63 -26.71
N SER A 200 11.41 14.44 -26.93
CA SER A 200 10.49 13.80 -25.99
C SER A 200 11.19 13.42 -24.69
N ASN A 201 10.44 13.37 -23.61
CA ASN A 201 10.91 12.83 -22.33
C ASN A 201 11.06 11.30 -22.41
N GLU A 202 11.97 10.75 -21.60
CA GLU A 202 12.29 9.31 -21.56
C GLU A 202 11.51 8.61 -20.45
N VAL A 203 11.12 9.37 -19.44
CA VAL A 203 10.39 8.90 -18.27
C VAL A 203 9.41 9.98 -17.79
N VAL A 204 8.29 9.55 -17.23
CA VAL A 204 7.32 10.43 -16.55
C VAL A 204 7.29 10.11 -15.07
N ILE A 205 7.51 11.13 -14.22
CA ILE A 205 7.41 11.03 -12.75
C ILE A 205 6.07 11.60 -12.29
N THR A 206 5.41 10.91 -11.39
CA THR A 206 4.19 11.38 -10.73
C THR A 206 4.16 10.93 -9.27
N GLN A 207 3.27 11.51 -8.48
CA GLN A 207 3.04 11.11 -7.11
C GLN A 207 2.14 9.87 -7.05
N GLY A 208 2.41 8.98 -6.09
CA GLY A 208 1.41 8.03 -5.64
C GLY A 208 0.51 8.65 -4.58
N PHE A 209 -0.51 7.94 -4.10
CA PHE A 209 -1.35 8.25 -2.96
C PHE A 209 -2.26 9.49 -3.12
N ILE A 210 -1.82 10.55 -3.77
CA ILE A 210 -2.57 11.81 -3.90
C ILE A 210 -3.44 11.83 -5.15
N ALA A 211 -4.57 12.53 -5.05
CA ALA A 211 -5.56 12.70 -6.09
C ALA A 211 -6.33 14.02 -5.90
N ALA A 212 -7.33 14.30 -6.72
CA ALA A 212 -8.25 15.39 -6.51
C ALA A 212 -9.69 14.98 -6.85
N ASN A 213 -10.67 15.64 -6.25
CA ASN A 213 -12.06 15.48 -6.66
C ASN A 213 -12.37 16.28 -7.94
N ARG A 214 -13.61 16.17 -8.46
CA ARG A 214 -14.04 16.88 -9.70
C ARG A 214 -13.91 18.39 -9.62
N GLN A 215 -13.95 18.97 -8.42
CA GLN A 215 -13.80 20.41 -8.18
C GLN A 215 -12.34 20.84 -8.02
N GLY A 216 -11.37 19.92 -8.18
CA GLY A 216 -9.94 20.18 -8.04
C GLY A 216 -9.47 20.27 -6.59
N ALA A 217 -10.32 19.93 -5.59
CA ALA A 217 -9.87 19.85 -4.22
C ALA A 217 -9.06 18.57 -3.98
N GLY A 218 -7.89 18.71 -3.35
CA GLY A 218 -6.99 17.58 -3.08
C GLY A 218 -7.62 16.52 -2.19
N THR A 219 -7.44 15.27 -2.57
CA THR A 219 -7.85 14.06 -1.84
C THR A 219 -6.68 13.10 -1.74
N VAL A 220 -6.79 12.09 -0.89
CA VAL A 220 -5.83 11.00 -0.81
C VAL A 220 -6.55 9.66 -0.87
N LEU A 221 -5.87 8.63 -1.40
CA LEU A 221 -6.45 7.31 -1.66
C LEU A 221 -6.48 6.39 -0.43
N GLY A 222 -5.94 6.85 0.71
CA GLY A 222 -5.90 6.06 1.93
C GLY A 222 -4.81 4.98 1.92
N ARG A 223 -4.98 3.93 2.72
CA ARG A 223 -3.97 2.88 2.91
C ARG A 223 -3.60 2.18 1.61
N GLY A 224 -2.29 2.04 1.33
CA GLY A 224 -1.78 1.46 0.09
C GLY A 224 -1.99 2.35 -1.14
N GLY A 225 -2.34 3.63 -0.94
CA GLY A 225 -2.71 4.55 -2.00
C GLY A 225 -1.67 4.70 -3.11
N SER A 226 -0.36 4.59 -2.82
CA SER A 226 0.65 4.65 -3.88
C SER A 226 0.66 3.42 -4.79
N ASP A 227 0.42 2.21 -4.24
CA ASP A 227 0.25 1.00 -5.04
C ASP A 227 -1.03 1.08 -5.87
N TRP A 228 -2.07 1.66 -5.28
CA TRP A 228 -3.34 1.89 -5.97
C TRP A 228 -3.18 2.90 -7.11
N SER A 229 -2.48 4.01 -6.90
CA SER A 229 -2.16 4.98 -7.97
C SER A 229 -1.46 4.32 -9.14
N ALA A 230 -0.44 3.50 -8.88
CA ALA A 230 0.29 2.79 -9.94
C ALA A 230 -0.61 1.83 -10.72
N SER A 231 -1.46 1.09 -10.04
CA SER A 231 -2.41 0.15 -10.64
C SER A 231 -3.49 0.88 -11.46
N ILE A 232 -4.01 2.01 -10.97
CA ILE A 232 -4.96 2.88 -11.68
C ILE A 232 -4.31 3.40 -12.98
N ILE A 233 -3.11 3.96 -12.90
CA ILE A 233 -2.38 4.49 -14.06
C ILE A 233 -2.10 3.37 -15.06
N ALA A 234 -1.65 2.21 -14.59
CA ALA A 234 -1.37 1.06 -15.45
C ALA A 234 -2.63 0.58 -16.18
N SER A 235 -3.76 0.50 -15.48
CA SER A 235 -5.05 0.14 -16.06
C SER A 235 -5.49 1.12 -17.15
N ALA A 236 -5.35 2.42 -16.91
CA ALA A 236 -5.75 3.46 -17.86
C ALA A 236 -4.82 3.54 -19.08
N LEU A 237 -3.54 3.18 -18.95
CA LEU A 237 -2.54 3.17 -20.02
C LEU A 237 -2.47 1.84 -20.79
N ASP A 238 -3.22 0.83 -20.36
CA ASP A 238 -3.07 -0.55 -20.84
C ASP A 238 -1.61 -1.00 -20.81
N ALA A 239 -0.97 -0.79 -19.63
CA ALA A 239 0.45 -1.00 -19.44
C ALA A 239 0.82 -2.49 -19.57
N SER A 240 2.08 -2.77 -19.96
CA SER A 240 2.57 -4.15 -20.06
C SER A 240 2.68 -4.86 -18.71
N ARG A 241 2.95 -4.11 -17.63
CA ARG A 241 3.03 -4.59 -16.26
C ARG A 241 3.11 -3.44 -15.26
N VAL A 242 2.87 -3.76 -13.99
CA VAL A 242 3.18 -2.90 -12.84
C VAL A 242 4.35 -3.49 -12.08
N GLU A 243 5.37 -2.71 -11.76
CA GLU A 243 6.48 -3.09 -10.88
C GLU A 243 6.36 -2.35 -9.55
N ILE A 244 6.07 -3.09 -8.47
CA ILE A 244 6.01 -2.55 -7.10
C ILE A 244 7.35 -2.82 -6.42
N TRP A 245 8.17 -1.77 -6.35
CA TRP A 245 9.48 -1.79 -5.70
C TRP A 245 9.35 -1.46 -4.22
N THR A 246 9.75 -2.41 -3.38
CA THR A 246 9.64 -2.36 -1.91
C THR A 246 10.93 -2.84 -1.26
N ASP A 247 10.92 -3.19 0.03
CA ASP A 247 12.06 -3.65 0.82
C ASP A 247 12.10 -5.18 1.04
N VAL A 248 11.27 -5.93 0.32
CA VAL A 248 11.23 -7.40 0.40
C VAL A 248 11.48 -8.06 -0.94
N ASP A 249 12.11 -9.23 -0.96
CA ASP A 249 12.43 -10.03 -2.17
C ASP A 249 11.21 -10.70 -2.82
N GLY A 250 10.03 -10.07 -2.72
CA GLY A 250 8.76 -10.64 -3.17
C GLY A 250 7.92 -11.21 -2.03
N MET A 251 6.85 -11.91 -2.39
CA MET A 251 6.00 -12.61 -1.44
C MET A 251 6.68 -13.91 -0.98
N ARG A 252 6.52 -14.23 0.29
CA ARG A 252 7.11 -15.43 0.90
C ARG A 252 6.03 -16.39 1.37
N THR A 253 6.38 -17.65 1.51
CA THR A 253 5.47 -18.72 1.95
C THR A 253 4.87 -18.49 3.34
N THR A 254 5.53 -17.69 4.19
CA THR A 254 4.94 -17.08 5.40
C THR A 254 5.79 -15.90 5.89
N ASP A 255 5.48 -15.31 7.04
CA ASP A 255 6.23 -14.20 7.63
C ASP A 255 7.64 -14.66 8.09
N PRO A 256 8.73 -14.14 7.51
CA PRO A 256 10.10 -14.55 7.86
C PRO A 256 10.48 -14.22 9.32
N ARG A 257 9.77 -13.31 9.98
CA ARG A 257 9.98 -13.02 11.41
C ARG A 257 9.49 -14.15 12.31
N VAL A 258 8.58 -15.00 11.81
CA VAL A 258 8.06 -16.17 12.52
C VAL A 258 8.77 -17.44 12.08
N CYS A 259 9.01 -17.59 10.80
CA CYS A 259 9.69 -18.74 10.20
C CYS A 259 10.82 -18.24 9.29
N PRO A 260 12.09 -18.26 9.73
CA PRO A 260 13.22 -17.80 8.91
C PRO A 260 13.42 -18.63 7.63
N GLU A 261 13.02 -19.90 7.63
CA GLU A 261 13.18 -20.88 6.55
C GLU A 261 12.20 -20.66 5.37
N THR A 262 11.42 -19.55 5.40
CA THR A 262 10.45 -19.25 4.34
C THR A 262 11.11 -19.17 2.96
N CYS A 263 10.39 -19.67 1.95
CA CYS A 263 10.78 -19.58 0.56
C CYS A 263 10.10 -18.40 -0.14
N ARG A 264 10.75 -17.84 -1.16
CA ARG A 264 10.12 -16.89 -2.07
C ARG A 264 9.09 -17.61 -2.94
N ILE A 265 7.94 -17.01 -3.16
CA ILE A 265 6.92 -17.46 -4.10
C ILE A 265 7.21 -16.82 -5.46
N PRO A 266 7.72 -17.55 -6.47
CA PRO A 266 8.08 -16.92 -7.75
C PRO A 266 6.87 -16.39 -8.51
N ARG A 267 5.74 -17.10 -8.44
CA ARG A 267 4.50 -16.81 -9.16
C ARG A 267 3.29 -17.16 -8.30
N ILE A 268 2.30 -16.30 -8.28
CA ILE A 268 1.07 -16.47 -7.52
C ILE A 268 -0.11 -15.90 -8.33
N SER A 269 -1.29 -16.50 -8.24
CA SER A 269 -2.48 -15.95 -8.88
C SER A 269 -3.00 -14.72 -8.15
N TYR A 270 -3.80 -13.89 -8.83
CA TYR A 270 -4.48 -12.76 -8.19
C TYR A 270 -5.34 -13.19 -7.01
N GLU A 271 -6.04 -14.32 -7.14
CA GLU A 271 -6.91 -14.85 -6.09
C GLU A 271 -6.09 -15.29 -4.86
N GLU A 272 -5.03 -16.06 -5.06
CA GLU A 272 -4.15 -16.51 -3.98
C GLU A 272 -3.48 -15.31 -3.27
N ALA A 273 -3.00 -14.31 -4.05
CA ALA A 273 -2.41 -13.10 -3.49
C ALA A 273 -3.43 -12.29 -2.67
N ALA A 274 -4.67 -12.19 -3.15
CA ALA A 274 -5.76 -11.54 -2.44
C ALA A 274 -6.09 -12.27 -1.13
N GLN A 275 -6.11 -13.60 -1.14
CA GLN A 275 -6.32 -14.41 0.07
C GLN A 275 -5.16 -14.27 1.06
N MET A 276 -3.90 -14.31 0.59
CA MET A 276 -2.72 -14.05 1.42
C MET A 276 -2.87 -12.71 2.17
N ALA A 277 -3.23 -11.65 1.44
CA ALA A 277 -3.42 -10.33 2.02
C ALA A 277 -4.61 -10.26 3.00
N ARG A 278 -5.75 -10.84 2.64
CA ARG A 278 -6.95 -10.90 3.48
C ARG A 278 -6.65 -11.57 4.81
N PHE A 279 -5.89 -12.65 4.80
CA PHE A 279 -5.59 -13.45 5.99
C PHE A 279 -4.31 -13.02 6.73
N GLY A 280 -3.69 -11.87 6.35
CA GLY A 280 -2.69 -11.20 7.17
C GLY A 280 -1.30 -11.00 6.57
N ALA A 281 -1.05 -11.43 5.35
CA ALA A 281 0.17 -11.06 4.65
C ALA A 281 0.15 -9.56 4.27
N LYS A 282 1.23 -8.83 4.59
CA LYS A 282 1.25 -7.36 4.49
C LYS A 282 1.93 -6.82 3.22
N VAL A 283 2.15 -7.64 2.21
CA VAL A 283 2.94 -7.25 1.04
C VAL A 283 2.12 -6.47 0.01
N LEU A 284 0.88 -6.91 -0.26
CA LEU A 284 -0.04 -6.27 -1.20
C LEU A 284 -1.45 -6.21 -0.60
N HIS A 285 -2.17 -5.15 -0.88
CA HIS A 285 -3.59 -5.08 -0.52
C HIS A 285 -4.45 -5.35 -1.76
N PRO A 286 -5.46 -6.27 -1.71
CA PRO A 286 -6.24 -6.65 -2.90
C PRO A 286 -6.88 -5.47 -3.64
N LYS A 287 -7.42 -4.50 -2.91
CA LYS A 287 -8.04 -3.29 -3.48
C LYS A 287 -7.03 -2.48 -4.31
N THR A 288 -5.75 -2.47 -3.92
CA THR A 288 -4.75 -1.63 -4.58
C THR A 288 -4.29 -2.17 -5.94
N ILE A 289 -4.40 -3.47 -6.17
CA ILE A 289 -4.06 -4.09 -7.45
C ILE A 289 -5.29 -4.39 -8.33
N ALA A 290 -6.50 -4.21 -7.79
CA ALA A 290 -7.75 -4.52 -8.50
C ALA A 290 -7.86 -3.87 -9.89
N PRO A 291 -7.44 -2.61 -10.14
CA PRO A 291 -7.48 -2.04 -11.48
C PRO A 291 -6.59 -2.78 -12.50
N ALA A 292 -5.39 -3.20 -12.09
CA ALA A 292 -4.50 -3.99 -12.94
C ALA A 292 -5.07 -5.41 -13.19
N VAL A 293 -5.62 -6.03 -12.13
CA VAL A 293 -6.30 -7.33 -12.22
C VAL A 293 -7.44 -7.31 -13.23
N ALA A 294 -8.28 -6.26 -13.20
CA ALA A 294 -9.41 -6.10 -14.12
C ALA A 294 -8.99 -6.00 -15.60
N ARG A 295 -7.73 -5.65 -15.88
CA ARG A 295 -7.15 -5.57 -17.23
C ARG A 295 -6.16 -6.70 -17.52
N ASN A 296 -6.05 -7.70 -16.64
CA ASN A 296 -5.07 -8.78 -16.74
C ASN A 296 -3.61 -8.30 -16.83
N ILE A 297 -3.30 -7.16 -16.22
CA ILE A 297 -1.94 -6.60 -16.19
C ILE A 297 -1.14 -7.26 -15.07
N PRO A 298 -0.01 -7.93 -15.36
CA PRO A 298 0.84 -8.54 -14.34
C PRO A 298 1.37 -7.51 -13.35
N VAL A 299 1.41 -7.89 -12.06
CA VAL A 299 2.00 -7.08 -10.98
C VAL A 299 3.23 -7.80 -10.44
N LEU A 300 4.39 -7.17 -10.54
CA LEU A 300 5.65 -7.68 -10.00
C LEU A 300 5.97 -7.03 -8.66
N VAL A 301 6.24 -7.83 -7.65
CA VAL A 301 6.73 -7.36 -6.33
C VAL A 301 8.23 -7.57 -6.29
N LEU A 302 8.99 -6.48 -6.23
CA LEU A 302 10.43 -6.45 -6.42
C LEU A 302 11.13 -5.73 -5.26
N ASN A 303 12.39 -6.10 -4.99
CA ASN A 303 13.18 -5.46 -3.94
C ASN A 303 14.11 -4.38 -4.49
N SER A 304 13.88 -3.13 -4.09
CA SER A 304 14.74 -2.00 -4.50
C SER A 304 16.15 -2.05 -3.91
N SER A 305 16.35 -2.81 -2.81
CA SER A 305 17.67 -3.05 -2.23
C SER A 305 18.40 -4.26 -2.83
N ASN A 306 17.68 -5.10 -3.57
CA ASN A 306 18.20 -6.30 -4.25
C ASN A 306 17.56 -6.42 -5.65
N PRO A 307 17.88 -5.51 -6.60
CA PRO A 307 17.23 -5.46 -7.91
C PRO A 307 17.49 -6.68 -8.80
N SER A 308 18.49 -7.51 -8.47
CA SER A 308 18.78 -8.77 -9.16
C SER A 308 17.83 -9.91 -8.77
N CYS A 309 17.09 -9.76 -7.68
CA CYS A 309 16.07 -10.73 -7.29
C CYS A 309 14.85 -10.60 -8.20
N GLU A 310 14.40 -11.71 -8.78
CA GLU A 310 13.24 -11.74 -9.68
C GLU A 310 11.91 -11.39 -8.99
N GLY A 311 11.88 -11.39 -7.64
CA GLY A 311 10.69 -11.07 -6.87
C GLY A 311 9.54 -12.07 -7.04
N THR A 312 8.30 -11.59 -6.97
CA THR A 312 7.08 -12.39 -7.17
C THR A 312 6.24 -11.80 -8.29
N ALA A 313 5.85 -12.62 -9.25
CA ALA A 313 4.88 -12.25 -10.28
C ALA A 313 3.46 -12.62 -9.80
N VAL A 314 2.60 -11.61 -9.65
CA VAL A 314 1.16 -11.77 -9.39
C VAL A 314 0.44 -11.67 -10.74
N VAL A 315 -0.22 -12.73 -11.15
CA VAL A 315 -0.68 -12.94 -12.54
C VAL A 315 -2.12 -13.44 -12.59
N PRO A 316 -2.82 -13.28 -13.75
CA PRO A 316 -4.19 -13.75 -13.91
C PRO A 316 -4.33 -15.28 -13.99
N GLU A 317 -3.27 -15.97 -14.43
CA GLU A 317 -3.35 -17.41 -14.63
C GLU A 317 -3.38 -18.14 -13.29
N GLU A 318 -4.18 -19.19 -13.25
CA GLU A 318 -4.27 -20.08 -12.11
C GLU A 318 -2.94 -20.82 -11.88
N ALA A 319 -2.56 -20.88 -10.62
CA ALA A 319 -1.40 -21.67 -10.22
C ALA A 319 -1.74 -23.18 -10.21
N PRO A 320 -0.75 -24.09 -10.34
CA PRO A 320 -0.95 -25.51 -10.14
C PRO A 320 -1.53 -25.84 -8.75
N ASP A 321 -2.13 -27.01 -8.59
CA ASP A 321 -2.62 -27.46 -7.28
C ASP A 321 -1.48 -27.55 -6.24
N GLY A 322 -1.84 -27.33 -4.99
CA GLY A 322 -0.93 -27.38 -3.84
C GLY A 322 -0.88 -26.09 -3.02
N PRO A 323 -0.21 -26.11 -1.85
CA PRO A 323 -0.05 -24.95 -0.98
C PRO A 323 0.87 -23.89 -1.60
N ARG A 324 0.50 -22.61 -1.42
CA ARG A 324 1.30 -21.44 -1.85
C ARG A 324 1.91 -20.73 -0.69
N GLY A 325 1.17 -20.61 0.41
CA GLY A 325 1.64 -19.89 1.57
C GLY A 325 0.76 -20.06 2.78
N ILE A 326 1.26 -19.52 3.89
CA ILE A 326 0.59 -19.50 5.19
C ILE A 326 0.48 -18.05 5.60
N ALA A 327 -0.74 -17.56 5.72
CA ALA A 327 -1.04 -16.28 6.34
C ALA A 327 -1.64 -16.47 7.72
N PHE A 328 -1.49 -15.46 8.59
CA PHE A 328 -2.09 -15.54 9.93
C PHE A 328 -2.42 -14.15 10.46
N LYS A 329 -3.47 -14.12 11.29
CA LYS A 329 -3.85 -12.96 12.08
C LYS A 329 -3.68 -13.25 13.56
N ARG A 330 -2.95 -12.38 14.24
CA ARG A 330 -2.75 -12.42 15.70
C ARG A 330 -3.92 -11.74 16.38
N ASN A 331 -4.30 -12.25 17.55
CA ASN A 331 -5.29 -11.59 18.42
C ASN A 331 -6.62 -11.30 17.73
N VAL A 332 -7.27 -12.33 17.18
CA VAL A 332 -8.62 -12.18 16.64
C VAL A 332 -9.68 -12.35 17.73
N TYR A 333 -10.80 -11.66 17.59
CA TYR A 333 -11.99 -11.94 18.37
C TYR A 333 -12.71 -13.16 17.79
N LEU A 334 -13.02 -14.15 18.64
CA LEU A 334 -13.88 -15.26 18.30
C LEU A 334 -15.29 -14.95 18.81
N VAL A 335 -16.21 -14.73 17.88
CA VAL A 335 -17.61 -14.48 18.17
C VAL A 335 -18.40 -15.77 17.94
N ARG A 336 -19.20 -16.17 18.93
CA ARG A 336 -20.10 -17.34 18.85
C ARG A 336 -21.53 -16.90 19.07
N PHE A 337 -22.42 -17.37 18.24
CA PHE A 337 -23.85 -17.08 18.36
C PHE A 337 -24.70 -18.24 17.83
N SER A 338 -25.98 -18.28 18.25
CA SER A 338 -26.94 -19.24 17.71
C SER A 338 -27.44 -18.76 16.33
N PRO A 339 -27.92 -19.65 15.44
CA PRO A 339 -28.49 -19.22 14.15
C PRO A 339 -29.70 -18.27 14.32
N LYS A 340 -30.38 -18.26 15.47
CA LYS A 340 -31.46 -17.32 15.77
C LYS A 340 -30.96 -15.87 15.96
N ALA A 341 -29.71 -15.71 16.35
CA ALA A 341 -29.08 -14.39 16.55
C ALA A 341 -28.29 -13.92 15.30
N GLU A 342 -28.37 -14.63 14.17
CA GLU A 342 -27.64 -14.30 12.96
C GLU A 342 -28.01 -12.90 12.44
N GLY A 343 -29.29 -12.54 12.40
CA GLY A 343 -29.74 -11.22 11.99
C GLY A 343 -29.21 -10.10 12.89
N ASP A 344 -29.23 -10.29 14.20
CA ASP A 344 -28.66 -9.35 15.18
C ASP A 344 -27.14 -9.21 15.00
N PHE A 345 -26.46 -10.31 14.73
CA PHE A 345 -25.02 -10.32 14.52
C PHE A 345 -24.62 -9.59 13.21
N MET A 346 -25.33 -9.90 12.10
CA MET A 346 -25.11 -9.23 10.82
C MET A 346 -25.35 -7.73 10.93
N TRP A 347 -26.41 -7.32 11.62
CA TRP A 347 -26.67 -5.91 11.92
C TRP A 347 -25.52 -5.25 12.69
N CYS A 348 -24.94 -5.92 13.71
CA CYS A 348 -23.79 -5.41 14.45
C CYS A 348 -22.55 -5.23 13.56
N LEU A 349 -22.31 -6.12 12.59
CA LEU A 349 -21.21 -6.00 11.64
C LEU A 349 -21.42 -4.80 10.70
N GLU A 350 -22.61 -4.67 10.12
CA GLU A 350 -22.97 -3.59 9.20
C GLU A 350 -22.85 -2.21 9.87
N GLU A 351 -23.46 -2.06 11.06
CA GLU A 351 -23.42 -0.81 11.82
C GLU A 351 -22.00 -0.41 12.24
N SER A 352 -21.16 -1.40 12.52
CA SER A 352 -19.75 -1.19 12.88
C SER A 352 -18.83 -1.09 11.65
N ARG A 353 -19.33 -1.32 10.43
CA ARG A 353 -18.56 -1.42 9.19
C ARG A 353 -17.40 -2.41 9.31
N ILE A 354 -17.65 -3.58 9.90
CA ILE A 354 -16.67 -4.64 10.11
C ILE A 354 -16.98 -5.81 9.18
N GLU A 355 -15.95 -6.25 8.43
CA GLU A 355 -16.01 -7.48 7.65
C GLU A 355 -15.46 -8.66 8.46
N PRO A 356 -16.17 -9.78 8.54
CA PRO A 356 -15.67 -10.98 9.21
C PRO A 356 -14.58 -11.65 8.37
N ASP A 357 -13.53 -12.16 9.04
CA ASP A 357 -12.44 -12.87 8.37
C ASP A 357 -12.82 -14.31 8.01
N MET A 358 -13.43 -14.99 8.94
CA MET A 358 -13.86 -16.38 8.80
C MET A 358 -15.25 -16.56 9.39
N VAL A 359 -16.10 -17.28 8.67
CA VAL A 359 -17.42 -17.70 9.14
C VAL A 359 -17.48 -19.22 9.05
N THR A 360 -17.78 -19.89 10.17
CA THR A 360 -17.89 -21.34 10.23
C THR A 360 -18.98 -21.75 11.23
N SER A 361 -19.33 -23.02 11.24
CA SER A 361 -20.29 -23.58 12.19
C SER A 361 -19.68 -24.72 12.99
N ALA A 362 -20.01 -24.81 14.26
CA ALA A 362 -19.68 -25.93 15.13
C ALA A 362 -20.91 -26.39 15.87
N GLY A 363 -21.49 -27.49 15.40
CA GLY A 363 -22.77 -28.03 15.91
C GLY A 363 -23.92 -27.06 15.63
N ARG A 364 -24.53 -26.53 16.70
CA ARG A 364 -25.66 -25.58 16.61
C ARG A 364 -25.24 -24.12 16.77
N GLN A 365 -23.95 -23.82 16.72
CA GLN A 365 -23.45 -22.46 16.89
C GLN A 365 -22.71 -22.01 15.63
N MET A 366 -22.94 -20.77 15.24
CA MET A 366 -22.10 -20.06 14.27
C MET A 366 -20.87 -19.49 14.99
N MET A 367 -19.74 -19.52 14.32
CA MET A 367 -18.49 -18.94 14.80
C MET A 367 -17.91 -18.03 13.74
N VAL A 368 -17.50 -16.85 14.17
CA VAL A 368 -16.93 -15.83 13.30
C VAL A 368 -15.67 -15.26 13.93
N THR A 369 -14.65 -15.01 13.12
CA THR A 369 -13.47 -14.26 13.55
C THR A 369 -13.51 -12.83 13.02
N VAL A 370 -13.13 -11.90 13.89
CA VAL A 370 -13.04 -10.47 13.58
C VAL A 370 -11.66 -9.96 14.01
N ASP A 371 -11.01 -9.20 13.12
CA ASP A 371 -9.68 -8.65 13.36
C ASP A 371 -9.71 -7.51 14.41
N PHE A 372 -8.67 -7.46 15.25
CA PHE A 372 -8.45 -6.36 16.20
C PHE A 372 -8.07 -5.03 15.54
N SER A 373 -7.62 -5.05 14.29
CA SER A 373 -7.12 -3.86 13.58
C SER A 373 -8.20 -2.84 13.20
N HIS A 374 -9.48 -3.22 13.25
CA HIS A 374 -10.62 -2.34 12.96
C HIS A 374 -11.11 -1.64 14.23
N ASN A 375 -11.86 -0.54 14.08
CA ASN A 375 -12.47 0.17 15.22
C ASN A 375 -13.53 -0.72 15.92
N ILE A 376 -13.04 -1.73 16.59
CA ILE A 376 -13.85 -2.80 17.21
C ILE A 376 -14.61 -2.34 18.44
N GLY A 377 -14.28 -1.16 18.99
CA GLY A 377 -14.92 -0.65 20.21
C GLY A 377 -16.43 -0.41 20.04
N GLY A 378 -16.84 0.02 18.85
CA GLY A 378 -18.26 0.14 18.47
C GLY A 378 -18.94 -1.22 18.44
N PHE A 379 -18.35 -2.16 17.72
CA PHE A 379 -18.83 -3.55 17.59
C PHE A 379 -18.97 -4.24 18.95
N ILE A 380 -17.95 -4.15 19.81
CA ILE A 380 -17.97 -4.74 21.16
C ILE A 380 -19.17 -4.19 21.97
N ARG A 381 -19.42 -2.87 21.90
CA ARG A 381 -20.57 -2.26 22.61
C ARG A 381 -21.92 -2.77 22.09
N LEU A 382 -22.06 -2.93 20.76
CA LEU A 382 -23.28 -3.44 20.16
C LEU A 382 -23.51 -4.91 20.53
N VAL A 383 -22.47 -5.73 20.48
CA VAL A 383 -22.51 -7.16 20.83
C VAL A 383 -22.74 -7.38 22.32
N ALA A 384 -22.15 -6.58 23.21
CA ALA A 384 -22.31 -6.71 24.66
C ALA A 384 -23.77 -6.56 25.14
N GLY A 385 -24.61 -5.88 24.36
CA GLY A 385 -26.05 -5.77 24.62
C GLY A 385 -26.89 -6.99 24.19
N LYS A 386 -26.28 -8.00 23.55
CA LYS A 386 -26.99 -9.19 23.01
C LYS A 386 -26.64 -10.43 23.82
N THR A 387 -27.62 -11.03 24.45
CA THR A 387 -27.45 -12.20 25.37
C THR A 387 -27.04 -13.48 24.64
N ASP A 388 -27.38 -13.60 23.35
CA ASP A 388 -27.15 -14.81 22.56
C ASP A 388 -25.84 -14.75 21.73
N ILE A 389 -25.01 -13.70 21.91
CA ILE A 389 -23.74 -13.53 21.25
C ILE A 389 -22.61 -13.53 22.30
N LEU A 390 -21.67 -14.46 22.14
CA LEU A 390 -20.52 -14.61 23.03
C LEU A 390 -19.23 -14.18 22.32
N LEU A 391 -18.55 -13.19 22.86
CA LEU A 391 -17.26 -12.69 22.36
C LEU A 391 -16.13 -13.23 23.25
N LYS A 392 -15.08 -13.78 22.61
CA LYS A 392 -13.89 -14.31 23.27
C LYS A 392 -12.61 -13.74 22.65
N THR A 393 -11.59 -13.56 23.48
CA THR A 393 -10.23 -13.14 23.12
C THR A 393 -9.21 -14.26 23.37
N GLY A 394 -7.96 -14.05 23.02
CA GLY A 394 -6.89 -15.04 23.22
C GLY A 394 -6.74 -16.04 22.07
N TYR A 395 -7.29 -15.72 20.91
CA TYR A 395 -7.26 -16.56 19.70
C TYR A 395 -6.49 -15.88 18.59
N SER A 396 -5.98 -16.69 17.67
CA SER A 396 -5.38 -16.30 16.41
C SER A 396 -5.92 -17.16 15.29
N GLN A 397 -5.89 -16.64 14.08
CA GLN A 397 -6.27 -17.38 12.88
C GLN A 397 -5.03 -17.70 12.07
N LEU A 398 -4.88 -18.96 11.66
CA LEU A 398 -3.89 -19.46 10.71
C LEU A 398 -4.63 -19.93 9.47
N THR A 399 -4.14 -19.54 8.29
CA THR A 399 -4.75 -19.93 7.00
C THR A 399 -3.65 -20.41 6.05
N VAL A 400 -3.80 -21.63 5.54
CA VAL A 400 -3.04 -22.14 4.41
C VAL A 400 -3.76 -21.75 3.13
N ILE A 401 -3.07 -21.15 2.20
CA ILE A 401 -3.59 -20.68 0.90
C ILE A 401 -3.00 -21.52 -0.23
N GLY A 402 -3.80 -21.83 -1.23
CA GLY A 402 -3.41 -22.61 -2.41
C GLY A 402 -4.63 -23.16 -3.14
N ARG A 403 -4.49 -24.25 -3.90
CA ARG A 403 -5.56 -24.94 -4.61
C ARG A 403 -5.54 -26.43 -4.31
N GLY A 404 -6.70 -27.09 -4.42
CA GLY A 404 -6.80 -28.52 -4.17
C GLY A 404 -6.48 -28.92 -2.72
N LEU A 405 -6.61 -27.99 -1.76
CA LEU A 405 -6.12 -28.17 -0.39
C LEU A 405 -6.95 -29.13 0.45
N LEU A 406 -8.21 -29.41 0.08
CA LEU A 406 -9.08 -30.28 0.88
C LEU A 406 -8.49 -31.68 1.05
N SER A 407 -7.80 -32.20 0.05
CA SER A 407 -7.13 -33.51 0.12
C SER A 407 -5.98 -33.57 1.12
N LEU A 408 -5.34 -32.42 1.41
CA LEU A 408 -4.21 -32.32 2.35
C LEU A 408 -4.64 -32.28 3.82
N VAL A 409 -5.90 -32.00 4.13
CA VAL A 409 -6.38 -31.76 5.51
C VAL A 409 -6.08 -32.94 6.45
N PRO A 410 -6.34 -34.22 6.10
CA PRO A 410 -6.07 -35.34 6.98
C PRO A 410 -4.59 -35.47 7.32
N GLU A 411 -3.74 -35.41 6.30
CA GLU A 411 -2.28 -35.56 6.42
C GLU A 411 -1.67 -34.39 7.20
N LEU A 412 -2.13 -33.15 6.94
CA LEU A 412 -1.71 -31.96 7.67
C LEU A 412 -2.08 -32.03 9.16
N GLU A 413 -3.30 -32.49 9.47
CA GLU A 413 -3.75 -32.66 10.86
C GLU A 413 -3.05 -33.84 11.56
N ASP A 414 -2.53 -34.84 10.81
CA ASP A 414 -1.69 -35.91 11.34
C ASP A 414 -0.26 -35.42 11.62
N ALA A 415 0.32 -34.66 10.70
CA ALA A 415 1.65 -34.09 10.83
C ALA A 415 1.72 -33.01 11.93
N VAL A 416 0.65 -32.23 12.10
CA VAL A 416 0.54 -31.16 13.10
C VAL A 416 -0.67 -31.40 14.01
N PRO A 417 -0.58 -32.30 15.00
CA PRO A 417 -1.72 -32.71 15.85
C PRO A 417 -2.39 -31.58 16.62
N GLN A 418 -1.72 -30.44 16.80
CA GLN A 418 -2.27 -29.25 17.42
C GLN A 418 -3.44 -28.67 16.61
N LEU A 419 -3.47 -28.86 15.29
CA LEU A 419 -4.56 -28.43 14.41
C LEU A 419 -5.85 -29.22 14.68
N ARG A 420 -5.78 -30.46 15.15
CA ARG A 420 -6.97 -31.22 15.60
C ARG A 420 -7.61 -30.64 16.86
N LYS A 421 -6.83 -29.89 17.66
CA LYS A 421 -7.29 -29.21 18.88
C LYS A 421 -7.69 -27.74 18.60
N ASN A 422 -8.12 -27.45 17.37
CA ASN A 422 -8.56 -26.11 16.98
C ASN A 422 -9.88 -25.74 17.68
N PHE A 423 -10.17 -24.43 17.74
CA PHE A 423 -11.40 -23.87 18.28
C PHE A 423 -12.47 -23.66 17.20
N GLY A 424 -12.12 -23.84 15.95
CA GLY A 424 -12.95 -23.78 14.76
C GLY A 424 -12.08 -23.87 13.51
N LYS A 425 -12.64 -24.43 12.44
CA LYS A 425 -11.97 -24.50 11.15
C LYS A 425 -12.93 -24.17 10.01
N MET A 426 -12.38 -23.56 8.96
CA MET A 426 -13.06 -23.34 7.68
C MET A 426 -12.22 -24.03 6.60
N LEU A 427 -12.88 -24.90 5.84
CA LEU A 427 -12.22 -25.72 4.82
C LEU A 427 -12.82 -25.38 3.46
N ASN A 428 -12.01 -24.79 2.60
CA ASN A 428 -12.34 -24.54 1.19
C ASN A 428 -11.22 -25.13 0.33
N ASP A 429 -11.50 -25.31 -0.93
CA ASP A 429 -10.51 -25.84 -1.86
C ASP A 429 -9.32 -24.88 -2.09
N SER A 430 -9.55 -23.58 -1.95
CA SER A 430 -8.56 -22.52 -2.11
C SER A 430 -7.90 -22.04 -0.81
N ASN A 431 -8.47 -22.39 0.36
CA ASN A 431 -7.86 -22.09 1.66
C ASN A 431 -8.37 -22.99 2.78
N ILE A 432 -7.51 -23.22 3.75
CA ILE A 432 -7.82 -23.95 4.99
C ILE A 432 -7.47 -23.05 6.16
N SER A 433 -8.47 -22.67 6.95
CA SER A 433 -8.28 -21.80 8.11
C SER A 433 -8.55 -22.54 9.42
N TYR A 434 -7.70 -22.28 10.42
CA TYR A 434 -7.84 -22.81 11.78
C TYR A 434 -7.82 -21.66 12.78
N ILE A 435 -8.69 -21.77 13.79
CA ILE A 435 -8.65 -20.90 14.98
C ILE A 435 -7.84 -21.64 16.05
N VAL A 436 -6.74 -21.03 16.45
CA VAL A 436 -5.80 -21.59 17.44
C VAL A 436 -5.62 -20.65 18.63
N ALA A 437 -5.10 -21.17 19.74
CA ALA A 437 -4.74 -20.32 20.87
C ALA A 437 -3.59 -19.37 20.48
N ALA A 438 -3.68 -18.10 20.88
CA ALA A 438 -2.74 -17.07 20.46
C ALA A 438 -1.28 -17.35 20.89
N ASP A 439 -1.09 -17.97 22.05
CA ASP A 439 0.22 -18.37 22.59
C ASP A 439 0.89 -19.52 21.81
N ARG A 440 0.13 -20.25 20.98
CA ARG A 440 0.63 -21.39 20.19
C ARG A 440 0.83 -21.06 18.71
N LEU A 441 0.37 -19.91 18.25
CA LEU A 441 0.34 -19.57 16.82
C LEU A 441 1.69 -19.76 16.14
N GLU A 442 2.75 -19.14 16.65
CA GLU A 442 4.06 -19.16 15.99
C GLU A 442 4.65 -20.58 15.87
N ARG A 443 4.47 -21.36 16.91
CA ARG A 443 4.90 -22.76 16.89
C ARG A 443 4.14 -23.55 15.82
N ILE A 444 2.82 -23.40 15.78
CA ILE A 444 1.97 -24.09 14.78
C ILE A 444 2.34 -23.63 13.37
N VAL A 445 2.56 -22.32 13.14
CA VAL A 445 3.01 -21.80 11.83
C VAL A 445 4.28 -22.48 11.38
N ARG A 446 5.30 -22.61 12.24
CA ARG A 446 6.58 -23.28 11.89
C ARG A 446 6.38 -24.77 11.58
N GLU A 447 5.59 -25.48 12.37
CA GLU A 447 5.30 -26.90 12.16
C GLU A 447 4.53 -27.12 10.84
N VAL A 448 3.53 -26.29 10.53
CA VAL A 448 2.79 -26.34 9.26
C VAL A 448 3.69 -25.98 8.09
N HIS A 449 4.53 -24.93 8.23
CA HIS A 449 5.47 -24.54 7.19
C HIS A 449 6.45 -25.66 6.86
N LYS A 450 7.05 -26.25 7.89
CA LYS A 450 7.96 -27.37 7.74
C LYS A 450 7.33 -28.55 6.98
N TYR A 451 6.09 -28.88 7.27
CA TYR A 451 5.40 -29.98 6.60
C TYR A 451 5.08 -29.66 5.12
N LEU A 452 4.70 -28.41 4.82
CA LEU A 452 4.20 -28.05 3.48
C LEU A 452 5.30 -27.63 2.50
N PHE A 453 6.45 -27.12 2.97
CA PHE A 453 7.44 -26.42 2.15
C PHE A 453 8.88 -26.91 2.32
N GLU A 454 9.16 -27.79 3.28
CA GLU A 454 10.44 -28.46 3.50
C GLU A 454 10.36 -29.97 3.24
#